data_e9a9656e5b6f13ef8a38ce37bb49f5a8
#
_entry.id   e9a9656e5b6f13ef8a38ce37bb49f5a8
#
_cell.length_a   1.000
_cell.length_b   1.000
_cell.length_c   1.000
_cell.angle_alpha   90.00
_cell.angle_beta   90.00
_cell.angle_gamma   90.00
#
_symmetry.space_group_name_H-M   'P 1'
#
loop_
_entity.id
_entity.type
_entity.pdbx_description
1 polymer ?
#
loop_
_entity_poly.entity_id
_entity_poly.type
_entity_poly.pdbx_seq_one_letter_code
_entity_poly.pdbx_strand_id
1 'polypeptide(L)'
;MIFCNYTAANANSLVTAGPADGGIIMEVYNKNRDKNNSMHDEIREQNAKLRDAPLKDKAAYFKEYYLKTTIAAVIVIALVGYLAYSILTAPSDTAFAAFFYNDTGDSSSTELIDGFTSHMNIDTKKHDAYIDATMNYYPDRNDYDIYMGLEKAMAVLSTGELDVIVGDTTAIDYFTKCDCLHDITTVLPDDLLTQFEDRLYYAETGETKELVPVGVYVTDAPKLNQYYYYVDMEPILTFVVNSNSMDNAIAFLRYIYME
;
A
#
# COMPACT_ATOMS: atom_id res chain seq x y z
N MET A 1 26.43 -0.90 34.63
CA MET A 1 26.16 -0.37 35.98
C MET A 1 26.99 0.89 36.14
N ILE A 2 26.45 2.07 35.75
CA ILE A 2 27.05 3.39 36.07
C ILE A 2 25.85 4.31 36.34
N PHE A 3 25.66 4.61 37.62
CA PHE A 3 24.72 5.61 38.11
C PHE A 3 25.32 7.00 37.93
N CYS A 4 24.64 7.89 37.24
CA CYS A 4 24.97 9.31 37.23
C CYS A 4 23.95 10.06 38.09
N ASN A 5 24.42 10.49 39.26
CA ASN A 5 23.71 11.41 40.16
C ASN A 5 23.67 12.80 39.53
N TYR A 6 22.51 13.37 39.32
CA TYR A 6 22.34 14.81 39.06
C TYR A 6 21.86 15.51 40.32
N THR A 7 22.74 16.28 40.88
CA THR A 7 22.50 17.22 42.01
C THR A 7 21.63 18.38 41.56
N ALA A 8 20.61 18.65 42.34
CA ALA A 8 19.70 19.80 42.17
C ALA A 8 20.44 21.09 42.38
N ALA A 9 20.44 21.99 41.39
CA ALA A 9 20.83 23.38 41.54
C ALA A 9 19.57 24.26 41.76
N ASN A 10 19.57 24.96 42.87
CA ASN A 10 18.62 26.01 43.22
C ASN A 10 18.63 27.14 42.16
N ALA A 11 17.50 27.40 41.54
CA ALA A 11 17.28 28.64 40.78
C ALA A 11 16.26 29.51 41.52
N ASN A 12 16.77 30.53 42.16
CA ASN A 12 16.03 31.62 42.80
C ASN A 12 15.27 32.45 41.75
N SER A 13 14.08 32.86 42.13
CA SER A 13 13.14 33.75 41.50
C SER A 13 13.75 34.99 40.86
N LEU A 14 13.45 35.24 39.60
CA LEU A 14 13.51 36.54 38.97
C LEU A 14 12.06 37.10 38.89
N VAL A 15 11.78 38.06 39.78
CA VAL A 15 10.58 38.88 39.69
C VAL A 15 10.88 40.00 38.69
N THR A 16 10.29 39.97 37.52
CA THR A 16 10.24 41.14 36.63
C THR A 16 8.90 41.79 36.75
N ALA A 17 8.93 43.05 37.21
CA ALA A 17 7.76 43.94 37.25
C ALA A 17 7.31 44.24 35.80
N GLY A 18 6.09 43.83 35.44
CA GLY A 18 5.43 44.19 34.20
C GLY A 18 4.76 45.56 34.27
N PRO A 19 4.48 46.20 33.11
CA PRO A 19 3.91 47.53 33.05
C PRO A 19 2.45 47.57 33.51
N ALA A 20 2.08 48.69 34.14
CA ALA A 20 0.74 49.00 34.61
C ALA A 20 -0.20 49.22 33.41
N ASP A 21 -0.88 48.19 32.98
CA ASP A 21 -2.10 48.32 32.19
C ASP A 21 -2.97 47.11 32.53
N GLY A 22 -4.24 47.38 32.88
CA GLY A 22 -5.16 46.48 33.59
C GLY A 22 -5.50 45.14 32.94
N GLY A 23 -4.50 44.39 32.52
CA GLY A 23 -4.62 43.01 32.07
C GLY A 23 -4.58 42.04 33.24
N ILE A 24 -5.45 41.06 33.24
CA ILE A 24 -5.45 39.96 34.20
C ILE A 24 -4.11 39.23 34.10
N ILE A 25 -3.22 39.47 35.09
CA ILE A 25 -1.97 38.69 35.22
C ILE A 25 -2.37 37.31 35.71
N MET A 26 -2.34 36.33 34.83
CA MET A 26 -2.42 34.94 35.25
C MET A 26 -1.09 34.51 35.83
N GLU A 27 -1.09 34.13 37.09
CA GLU A 27 0.08 33.63 37.77
C GLU A 27 0.65 32.42 37.07
N VAL A 28 1.88 32.53 36.65
CA VAL A 28 2.69 31.42 36.17
C VAL A 28 2.87 30.41 37.30
N TYR A 29 2.60 29.16 37.02
CA TYR A 29 2.78 27.93 37.80
C TYR A 29 3.65 28.12 39.07
N ASN A 30 3.02 28.18 40.25
CA ASN A 30 3.70 28.28 41.50
C ASN A 30 4.08 26.90 42.04
N LYS A 31 5.40 26.66 42.19
CA LYS A 31 5.98 25.38 42.67
C LYS A 31 5.66 25.07 44.15
N ASN A 32 5.09 26.00 44.92
CA ASN A 32 4.68 25.83 46.30
C ASN A 32 3.16 25.69 46.45
N ARG A 33 2.58 24.87 45.63
CA ARG A 33 1.16 24.54 45.67
C ARG A 33 0.82 23.74 46.93
N ASP A 34 -0.18 24.20 47.66
CA ASP A 34 -0.76 23.38 48.73
C ASP A 34 -1.20 22.05 48.23
N LYS A 35 -0.69 20.97 48.84
CA LYS A 35 -0.89 19.55 48.42
C LYS A 35 -2.36 19.10 48.42
N ASN A 36 -3.31 19.95 48.67
CA ASN A 36 -4.72 19.62 48.81
C ASN A 36 -5.63 20.12 47.67
N ASN A 37 -5.13 20.92 46.71
CA ASN A 37 -5.96 21.29 45.54
C ASN A 37 -5.80 20.30 44.41
N SER A 38 -6.89 19.63 44.11
CA SER A 38 -6.98 18.73 42.99
C SER A 38 -6.94 19.51 41.66
N MET A 39 -6.39 18.94 40.60
CA MET A 39 -6.40 19.52 39.24
C MET A 39 -7.82 19.92 38.79
N HIS A 40 -8.85 19.23 39.30
CA HIS A 40 -10.26 19.58 39.10
C HIS A 40 -10.68 20.89 39.75
N ASP A 41 -10.17 21.21 40.93
CA ASP A 41 -10.51 22.44 41.65
C ASP A 41 -9.91 23.65 40.93
N GLU A 42 -8.72 23.54 40.39
CA GLU A 42 -8.09 24.59 39.59
C GLU A 42 -8.82 24.87 38.29
N ILE A 43 -9.21 23.81 37.57
CA ILE A 43 -10.02 23.93 36.35
C ILE A 43 -11.35 24.63 36.70
N ARG A 44 -11.93 24.31 37.84
CA ARG A 44 -13.20 24.84 38.31
C ARG A 44 -13.08 26.34 38.66
N GLU A 45 -12.00 26.76 39.34
CA GLU A 45 -11.71 28.16 39.63
C GLU A 45 -11.44 28.98 38.35
N GLN A 46 -10.65 28.43 37.44
CA GLN A 46 -10.37 29.09 36.17
C GLN A 46 -11.63 29.22 35.32
N ASN A 47 -12.46 28.19 35.25
CA ASN A 47 -13.73 28.25 34.56
C ASN A 47 -14.71 29.25 35.18
N ALA A 48 -14.70 29.42 36.51
CA ALA A 48 -15.51 30.42 37.20
C ALA A 48 -15.04 31.86 36.86
N LYS A 49 -13.74 32.12 36.83
CA LYS A 49 -13.17 33.43 36.44
C LYS A 49 -13.45 33.75 34.96
N LEU A 50 -13.40 32.76 34.09
CA LEU A 50 -13.70 32.93 32.67
C LEU A 50 -15.19 33.11 32.37
N ARG A 51 -16.09 32.60 33.23
CA ARG A 51 -17.54 32.70 33.00
C ARG A 51 -18.04 34.13 32.85
N ASP A 52 -17.50 35.03 33.67
CA ASP A 52 -17.93 36.43 33.75
C ASP A 52 -17.01 37.39 32.96
N ALA A 53 -15.96 36.85 32.29
CA ALA A 53 -15.03 37.63 31.47
C ALA A 53 -15.65 38.04 30.11
N PRO A 54 -15.27 39.20 29.55
CA PRO A 54 -15.67 39.65 28.22
C PRO A 54 -15.22 38.64 27.15
N LEU A 55 -15.96 38.56 26.02
CA LEU A 55 -15.66 37.61 24.92
C LEU A 55 -14.23 37.75 24.36
N LYS A 56 -13.67 38.98 24.39
CA LYS A 56 -12.31 39.25 23.93
C LYS A 56 -11.26 38.54 24.80
N ASP A 57 -11.46 38.52 26.11
CA ASP A 57 -10.53 37.93 27.08
C ASP A 57 -10.64 36.38 27.03
N LYS A 58 -11.86 35.86 26.83
CA LYS A 58 -12.09 34.44 26.58
C LYS A 58 -11.37 33.95 25.31
N ALA A 59 -11.45 34.71 24.22
CA ALA A 59 -10.77 34.40 22.97
C ALA A 59 -9.24 34.46 23.09
N ALA A 60 -8.73 35.46 23.82
CA ALA A 60 -7.30 35.57 24.07
C ALA A 60 -6.76 34.39 24.89
N TYR A 61 -7.49 34.02 25.97
CA TYR A 61 -7.16 32.86 26.79
C TYR A 61 -7.16 31.55 25.98
N PHE A 62 -8.22 31.32 25.17
CA PHE A 62 -8.30 30.16 24.32
C PHE A 62 -7.12 30.09 23.33
N LYS A 63 -6.79 31.22 22.70
CA LYS A 63 -5.68 31.30 21.75
C LYS A 63 -4.34 30.97 22.40
N GLU A 64 -4.12 31.44 23.64
CA GLU A 64 -2.86 31.25 24.33
C GLU A 64 -2.68 29.84 24.89
N TYR A 65 -3.73 29.28 25.48
CA TYR A 65 -3.63 28.00 26.22
C TYR A 65 -4.18 26.79 25.47
N TYR A 66 -5.24 26.97 24.69
CA TYR A 66 -5.94 25.83 24.08
C TYR A 66 -5.74 25.69 22.56
N LEU A 67 -5.33 26.76 21.88
CA LEU A 67 -5.26 26.73 20.41
C LEU A 67 -4.37 25.60 19.90
N LYS A 68 -3.18 25.43 20.48
CA LYS A 68 -2.23 24.36 20.05
C LYS A 68 -2.81 22.97 20.29
N THR A 69 -3.40 22.75 21.45
CA THR A 69 -4.03 21.47 21.82
C THR A 69 -5.25 21.20 20.96
N THR A 70 -6.06 22.22 20.67
CA THR A 70 -7.23 22.08 19.80
C THR A 70 -6.84 21.78 18.37
N ILE A 71 -5.82 22.45 17.83
CA ILE A 71 -5.29 22.13 16.48
C ILE A 71 -4.79 20.69 16.45
N ALA A 72 -4.02 20.27 17.45
CA ALA A 72 -3.55 18.88 17.53
C ALA A 72 -4.71 17.88 17.58
N ALA A 73 -5.74 18.15 18.38
CA ALA A 73 -6.92 17.31 18.46
C ALA A 73 -7.68 17.25 17.14
N VAL A 74 -7.86 18.37 16.45
CA VAL A 74 -8.51 18.42 15.13
C VAL A 74 -7.71 17.61 14.09
N ILE A 75 -6.38 17.70 14.09
CA ILE A 75 -5.52 16.92 13.20
C ILE A 75 -5.69 15.42 13.48
N VAL A 76 -5.69 15.01 14.74
CA VAL A 76 -5.88 13.60 15.11
C VAL A 76 -7.26 13.10 14.66
N ILE A 77 -8.31 13.89 14.91
CA ILE A 77 -9.68 13.51 14.48
C ILE A 77 -9.75 13.40 12.94
N ALA A 78 -9.14 14.34 12.22
CA ALA A 78 -9.10 14.32 10.77
C ALA A 78 -8.33 13.09 10.24
N LEU A 79 -7.20 12.73 10.86
CA LEU A 79 -6.43 11.52 10.52
C LEU A 79 -7.23 10.23 10.77
N VAL A 80 -7.85 10.12 11.94
CA VAL A 80 -8.70 8.95 12.27
C VAL A 80 -9.89 8.87 11.32
N GLY A 81 -10.53 9.99 11.02
CA GLY A 81 -11.63 10.06 10.05
C GLY A 81 -11.20 9.66 8.65
N TYR A 82 -10.01 10.11 8.20
CA TYR A 82 -9.45 9.73 6.92
C TYR A 82 -9.11 8.23 6.86
N LEU A 83 -8.49 7.68 7.90
CA LEU A 83 -8.19 6.25 7.98
C LEU A 83 -9.46 5.40 7.97
N ALA A 84 -10.47 5.78 8.75
CA ALA A 84 -11.75 5.09 8.76
C ALA A 84 -12.43 5.15 7.38
N TYR A 85 -12.43 6.32 6.74
CA TYR A 85 -12.96 6.46 5.38
C TYR A 85 -12.19 5.59 4.39
N SER A 86 -10.86 5.59 4.43
CA SER A 86 -10.01 4.78 3.55
C SER A 86 -10.29 3.28 3.68
N ILE A 87 -10.44 2.78 4.92
CA ILE A 87 -10.75 1.36 5.18
C ILE A 87 -12.17 1.00 4.68
N LEU A 88 -13.15 1.89 4.91
CA LEU A 88 -14.53 1.63 4.53
C LEU A 88 -14.78 1.73 3.01
N THR A 89 -13.90 2.45 2.29
CA THR A 89 -14.01 2.64 0.84
C THR A 89 -12.98 1.84 0.05
N ALA A 90 -12.09 1.11 0.73
CA ALA A 90 -11.16 0.22 0.06
C ALA A 90 -11.93 -0.89 -0.69
N PRO A 91 -11.45 -1.31 -1.86
CA PRO A 91 -11.99 -2.49 -2.55
C PRO A 91 -12.05 -3.70 -1.61
N SER A 92 -13.10 -4.50 -1.75
CA SER A 92 -13.34 -5.63 -0.83
C SER A 92 -12.55 -6.88 -1.19
N ASP A 93 -12.18 -7.00 -2.46
CA ASP A 93 -11.49 -8.15 -3.05
C ASP A 93 -10.74 -7.72 -4.32
N THR A 94 -9.90 -8.61 -4.80
CA THR A 94 -9.16 -8.44 -6.06
C THR A 94 -9.88 -9.20 -7.17
N ALA A 95 -10.34 -8.48 -8.19
CA ALA A 95 -10.96 -9.08 -9.37
C ALA A 95 -9.93 -9.59 -10.37
N PHE A 96 -8.75 -8.96 -10.42
CA PHE A 96 -7.66 -9.38 -11.28
C PHE A 96 -6.32 -8.80 -10.81
N ALA A 97 -5.30 -9.64 -10.74
CA ALA A 97 -3.94 -9.19 -10.51
C ALA A 97 -2.95 -9.92 -11.41
N ALA A 98 -2.04 -9.15 -12.01
CA ALA A 98 -0.95 -9.68 -12.78
C ALA A 98 0.39 -9.10 -12.35
N PHE A 99 1.42 -9.93 -12.28
CA PHE A 99 2.80 -9.51 -12.06
C PHE A 99 3.60 -9.67 -13.35
N PHE A 100 4.23 -8.58 -13.78
CA PHE A 100 5.08 -8.55 -14.93
C PHE A 100 6.53 -8.51 -14.48
N TYR A 101 7.25 -9.59 -14.75
CA TYR A 101 8.66 -9.74 -14.38
C TYR A 101 9.59 -9.36 -15.50
N ASN A 102 10.70 -8.73 -15.13
CA ASN A 102 11.76 -8.32 -16.04
C ASN A 102 11.24 -7.48 -17.21
N ASP A 103 10.21 -6.64 -16.90
CA ASP A 103 9.73 -5.63 -17.82
C ASP A 103 10.88 -4.73 -18.28
N THR A 104 10.96 -4.46 -19.57
CA THR A 104 12.02 -3.64 -20.19
C THR A 104 11.49 -2.31 -20.74
N GLY A 105 10.20 -2.10 -20.63
CA GLY A 105 9.51 -0.96 -21.19
C GLY A 105 9.06 0.10 -20.18
N ASP A 106 7.94 0.73 -20.43
CA ASP A 106 7.34 1.74 -19.55
C ASP A 106 6.31 1.12 -18.60
N SER A 107 6.78 0.66 -17.45
CA SER A 107 5.96 0.05 -16.39
C SER A 107 5.04 1.03 -15.65
N SER A 108 5.09 2.33 -15.97
CA SER A 108 4.30 3.36 -15.28
C SER A 108 2.88 3.51 -15.83
N SER A 109 2.57 2.93 -16.99
CA SER A 109 1.26 3.06 -17.64
C SER A 109 0.21 2.16 -17.03
N THR A 110 -0.93 2.72 -16.64
CA THR A 110 -2.12 1.96 -16.21
C THR A 110 -3.08 1.66 -17.37
N GLU A 111 -2.78 2.09 -18.58
CA GLU A 111 -3.70 2.03 -19.72
C GLU A 111 -4.15 0.61 -20.07
N LEU A 112 -3.25 -0.38 -19.95
CA LEU A 112 -3.56 -1.78 -20.23
C LEU A 112 -4.61 -2.31 -19.25
N ILE A 113 -4.41 -2.09 -17.96
CA ILE A 113 -5.36 -2.57 -16.92
C ILE A 113 -6.66 -1.77 -16.94
N ASP A 114 -6.61 -0.46 -17.17
CA ASP A 114 -7.79 0.40 -17.28
C ASP A 114 -8.66 -0.01 -18.49
N GLY A 115 -8.02 -0.34 -19.60
CA GLY A 115 -8.69 -0.88 -20.77
C GLY A 115 -9.31 -2.26 -20.52
N PHE A 116 -8.59 -3.15 -19.84
CA PHE A 116 -9.09 -4.48 -19.47
C PHE A 116 -10.28 -4.40 -18.51
N THR A 117 -10.19 -3.64 -17.45
CA THR A 117 -11.28 -3.46 -16.48
C THR A 117 -12.52 -2.85 -17.11
N SER A 118 -12.34 -1.89 -18.03
CA SER A 118 -13.43 -1.31 -18.80
C SER A 118 -14.09 -2.33 -19.73
N HIS A 119 -13.28 -3.16 -20.41
CA HIS A 119 -13.76 -4.21 -21.30
C HIS A 119 -14.58 -5.27 -20.55
N MET A 120 -14.10 -5.68 -19.36
CA MET A 120 -14.75 -6.66 -18.50
C MET A 120 -15.89 -6.08 -17.65
N ASN A 121 -16.13 -4.76 -17.70
CA ASN A 121 -17.07 -4.04 -16.83
C ASN A 121 -16.82 -4.28 -15.32
N ILE A 122 -15.55 -4.35 -14.92
CA ILE A 122 -15.17 -4.48 -13.51
C ILE A 122 -15.40 -3.15 -12.80
N ASP A 123 -16.17 -3.17 -11.70
CA ASP A 123 -16.38 -2.01 -10.83
C ASP A 123 -15.15 -1.79 -9.94
N THR A 124 -14.18 -1.02 -10.41
CA THR A 124 -12.90 -0.75 -9.71
C THR A 124 -13.06 0.01 -8.38
N LYS A 125 -14.26 0.47 -8.04
CA LYS A 125 -14.54 1.01 -6.71
C LYS A 125 -14.80 -0.08 -5.66
N LYS A 126 -15.19 -1.27 -6.10
CA LYS A 126 -15.53 -2.40 -5.23
C LYS A 126 -14.48 -3.49 -5.29
N HIS A 127 -13.89 -3.71 -6.45
CA HIS A 127 -12.96 -4.78 -6.73
C HIS A 127 -11.65 -4.17 -7.24
N ASP A 128 -10.53 -4.56 -6.64
CA ASP A 128 -9.22 -4.12 -7.12
C ASP A 128 -8.84 -4.87 -8.39
N ALA A 129 -8.13 -4.19 -9.29
CA ALA A 129 -7.54 -4.81 -10.46
C ALA A 129 -6.26 -4.06 -10.84
N TYR A 130 -5.14 -4.78 -10.91
CA TYR A 130 -3.86 -4.14 -11.15
C TYR A 130 -2.86 -5.03 -11.90
N ILE A 131 -1.91 -4.37 -12.55
CA ILE A 131 -0.69 -4.96 -13.08
C ILE A 131 0.48 -4.34 -12.32
N ASP A 132 1.32 -5.17 -11.71
CA ASP A 132 2.58 -4.71 -11.14
C ASP A 132 3.73 -5.14 -12.04
N ALA A 133 4.30 -4.18 -12.75
CA ALA A 133 5.42 -4.36 -13.67
C ALA A 133 6.76 -3.88 -13.06
N THR A 134 6.81 -3.68 -11.74
CA THR A 134 8.05 -3.28 -11.05
C THR A 134 8.91 -4.46 -10.61
N MET A 135 8.49 -5.68 -10.92
CA MET A 135 9.11 -6.90 -10.46
C MET A 135 10.30 -7.30 -11.33
N ASN A 136 11.40 -7.65 -10.67
CA ASN A 136 12.58 -8.17 -11.35
C ASN A 136 13.06 -9.46 -10.70
N TYR A 137 13.55 -10.41 -11.52
CA TYR A 137 14.17 -11.62 -11.05
C TYR A 137 15.40 -11.97 -11.90
N TYR A 138 16.55 -11.97 -11.27
CA TYR A 138 17.83 -12.37 -11.89
C TYR A 138 18.57 -13.29 -10.90
N PRO A 139 18.72 -14.57 -11.20
CA PRO A 139 19.24 -15.58 -10.25
C PRO A 139 20.69 -15.31 -9.80
N ASP A 140 21.48 -14.60 -10.63
CA ASP A 140 22.87 -14.27 -10.34
C ASP A 140 23.05 -12.96 -9.54
N ARG A 141 21.94 -12.29 -9.20
CA ARG A 141 21.93 -11.03 -8.46
C ARG A 141 21.29 -11.22 -7.09
N ASN A 142 21.97 -10.75 -6.06
CA ASN A 142 21.51 -10.76 -4.67
C ASN A 142 21.08 -9.34 -4.23
N ASP A 143 20.22 -8.72 -5.01
CA ASP A 143 19.74 -7.37 -4.73
C ASP A 143 18.53 -7.44 -3.77
N TYR A 144 18.48 -6.49 -2.85
CA TYR A 144 17.39 -6.39 -1.87
C TYR A 144 16.02 -6.26 -2.54
N ASP A 145 15.93 -5.49 -3.62
CA ASP A 145 14.69 -5.25 -4.36
C ASP A 145 14.14 -6.52 -5.02
N ILE A 146 15.04 -7.37 -5.55
CA ILE A 146 14.66 -8.69 -6.10
C ILE A 146 14.06 -9.57 -5.01
N TYR A 147 14.73 -9.62 -3.84
CA TYR A 147 14.25 -10.41 -2.71
C TYR A 147 12.87 -9.93 -2.23
N MET A 148 12.69 -8.62 -2.06
CA MET A 148 11.40 -8.04 -1.66
C MET A 148 10.31 -8.27 -2.70
N GLY A 149 10.64 -8.24 -3.99
CA GLY A 149 9.71 -8.57 -5.07
C GLY A 149 9.22 -10.01 -5.01
N LEU A 150 10.13 -10.95 -4.77
CA LEU A 150 9.76 -12.37 -4.59
C LEU A 150 8.91 -12.60 -3.33
N GLU A 151 9.27 -11.98 -2.20
CA GLU A 151 8.45 -12.07 -0.98
C GLU A 151 7.04 -11.52 -1.20
N LYS A 152 6.91 -10.39 -1.88
CA LYS A 152 5.61 -9.82 -2.26
C LYS A 152 4.82 -10.80 -3.12
N ALA A 153 5.45 -11.37 -4.16
CA ALA A 153 4.77 -12.32 -5.02
C ALA A 153 4.27 -13.55 -4.25
N MET A 154 5.11 -14.13 -3.39
CA MET A 154 4.72 -15.28 -2.57
C MET A 154 3.60 -14.94 -1.57
N ALA A 155 3.60 -13.72 -1.02
CA ALA A 155 2.53 -13.27 -0.14
C ALA A 155 1.19 -13.17 -0.90
N VAL A 156 1.16 -12.53 -2.07
CA VAL A 156 -0.06 -12.39 -2.89
C VAL A 156 -0.50 -13.75 -3.46
N LEU A 157 0.45 -14.61 -3.87
CA LEU A 157 0.16 -16.00 -4.24
C LEU A 157 -0.58 -16.77 -3.14
N SER A 158 -0.15 -16.58 -1.88
CA SER A 158 -0.74 -17.30 -0.74
C SER A 158 -2.17 -16.90 -0.43
N THR A 159 -2.60 -15.69 -0.83
CA THR A 159 -3.99 -15.21 -0.67
C THR A 159 -4.91 -15.65 -1.81
N GLY A 160 -4.34 -16.13 -2.93
CA GLY A 160 -5.09 -16.46 -4.14
C GLY A 160 -5.49 -15.24 -4.97
N GLU A 161 -4.92 -14.09 -4.68
CA GLU A 161 -5.24 -12.83 -5.39
C GLU A 161 -4.42 -12.63 -6.66
N LEU A 162 -3.33 -13.37 -6.85
CA LEU A 162 -2.52 -13.30 -8.06
C LEU A 162 -3.04 -14.30 -9.09
N ASP A 163 -3.34 -13.82 -10.30
CA ASP A 163 -3.96 -14.62 -11.36
C ASP A 163 -2.98 -14.97 -12.48
N VAL A 164 -2.14 -14.00 -12.85
CA VAL A 164 -1.25 -14.10 -14.02
C VAL A 164 0.16 -13.66 -13.64
N ILE A 165 1.14 -14.39 -14.14
CA ILE A 165 2.52 -13.96 -14.18
C ILE A 165 2.95 -13.87 -15.65
N VAL A 166 3.51 -12.73 -16.04
CA VAL A 166 4.15 -12.53 -17.34
C VAL A 166 5.63 -12.27 -17.11
N GLY A 167 6.50 -12.86 -17.88
CA GLY A 167 7.93 -12.65 -17.74
C GLY A 167 8.76 -13.38 -18.77
N ASP A 168 10.08 -13.26 -18.66
CA ASP A 168 11.02 -14.05 -19.45
C ASP A 168 11.14 -15.49 -18.92
N THR A 169 11.87 -16.33 -19.66
CA THR A 169 12.11 -17.72 -19.27
C THR A 169 12.72 -17.85 -17.88
N THR A 170 13.56 -16.90 -17.46
CA THR A 170 14.25 -16.93 -16.16
C THR A 170 13.28 -16.80 -14.99
N ALA A 171 12.35 -15.86 -15.08
CA ALA A 171 11.33 -15.66 -14.07
C ALA A 171 10.31 -16.81 -14.07
N ILE A 172 9.85 -17.23 -15.25
CA ILE A 172 8.86 -18.31 -15.36
C ILE A 172 9.42 -19.64 -14.85
N ASP A 173 10.65 -19.98 -15.16
CA ASP A 173 11.33 -21.17 -14.63
C ASP A 173 11.39 -21.18 -13.10
N TYR A 174 11.62 -20.01 -12.49
CA TYR A 174 11.63 -19.89 -11.03
C TYR A 174 10.27 -20.25 -10.44
N PHE A 175 9.17 -19.66 -10.94
CA PHE A 175 7.83 -19.92 -10.42
C PHE A 175 7.35 -21.34 -10.74
N THR A 176 7.77 -21.93 -11.88
CA THR A 176 7.50 -23.33 -12.20
C THR A 176 8.20 -24.27 -11.20
N LYS A 177 9.45 -24.00 -10.84
CA LYS A 177 10.18 -24.77 -9.82
C LYS A 177 9.61 -24.62 -8.41
N CYS A 178 8.84 -23.57 -8.15
CA CYS A 178 8.08 -23.40 -6.92
C CYS A 178 6.70 -24.07 -6.98
N ASP A 179 6.36 -24.75 -8.06
CA ASP A 179 5.05 -25.38 -8.31
C ASP A 179 3.87 -24.39 -8.19
N CYS A 180 4.11 -23.12 -8.57
CA CYS A 180 3.16 -22.03 -8.48
C CYS A 180 2.30 -21.84 -9.74
N LEU A 181 2.64 -22.50 -10.83
CA LEU A 181 2.02 -22.31 -12.15
C LEU A 181 1.24 -23.55 -12.59
N HIS A 182 0.11 -23.30 -13.24
CA HIS A 182 -0.69 -24.38 -13.84
C HIS A 182 -0.01 -25.00 -15.06
N ASP A 183 -0.23 -26.30 -15.27
CA ASP A 183 -0.22 -26.87 -16.60
C ASP A 183 -1.38 -26.22 -17.39
N ILE A 184 -1.04 -25.40 -18.39
CA ILE A 184 -2.02 -24.60 -19.12
C ILE A 184 -3.03 -25.43 -19.89
N THR A 185 -2.71 -26.68 -20.23
CA THR A 185 -3.65 -27.61 -20.89
C THR A 185 -4.82 -28.01 -20.01
N THR A 186 -4.69 -27.78 -18.68
CA THR A 186 -5.74 -28.11 -17.72
C THR A 186 -6.70 -26.92 -17.47
N VAL A 187 -6.30 -25.68 -17.83
CA VAL A 187 -7.06 -24.48 -17.53
C VAL A 187 -7.53 -23.72 -18.77
N LEU A 188 -6.78 -23.79 -19.88
CA LEU A 188 -7.20 -23.11 -21.10
C LEU A 188 -8.32 -23.85 -21.81
N PRO A 189 -9.33 -23.11 -22.32
CA PRO A 189 -10.33 -23.65 -23.24
C PRO A 189 -9.71 -24.16 -24.55
N ASP A 190 -10.32 -25.16 -25.18
CA ASP A 190 -9.84 -25.82 -26.41
C ASP A 190 -9.55 -24.86 -27.56
N ASP A 191 -10.32 -23.77 -27.68
CA ASP A 191 -10.12 -22.73 -28.69
C ASP A 191 -8.79 -22.00 -28.52
N LEU A 192 -8.44 -21.65 -27.28
CA LEU A 192 -7.15 -21.02 -26.97
C LEU A 192 -6.00 -22.00 -27.04
N LEU A 193 -6.18 -23.25 -26.59
CA LEU A 193 -5.16 -24.27 -26.75
C LEU A 193 -4.82 -24.49 -28.23
N THR A 194 -5.82 -24.54 -29.11
CA THR A 194 -5.61 -24.65 -30.57
C THR A 194 -4.94 -23.39 -31.13
N GLN A 195 -5.32 -22.21 -30.65
CA GLN A 195 -4.73 -20.93 -31.09
C GLN A 195 -3.24 -20.83 -30.75
N PHE A 196 -2.83 -21.36 -29.61
CA PHE A 196 -1.48 -21.23 -29.07
C PHE A 196 -0.65 -22.51 -29.09
N GLU A 197 -1.09 -23.57 -29.77
CA GLU A 197 -0.44 -24.91 -29.75
C GLU A 197 1.04 -24.88 -30.13
N ASP A 198 1.43 -23.99 -31.05
CA ASP A 198 2.80 -23.78 -31.53
C ASP A 198 3.62 -22.78 -30.72
N ARG A 199 3.04 -22.22 -29.65
CA ARG A 199 3.63 -21.18 -28.82
C ARG A 199 3.69 -21.53 -27.33
N LEU A 200 3.53 -22.83 -27.04
CA LEU A 200 3.58 -23.29 -25.66
C LEU A 200 4.99 -23.23 -25.12
N TYR A 201 5.13 -22.69 -23.92
CA TYR A 201 6.37 -22.74 -23.18
C TYR A 201 6.35 -23.90 -22.19
N TYR A 202 7.37 -24.71 -22.26
CA TYR A 202 7.54 -25.90 -21.42
C TYR A 202 8.64 -25.64 -20.38
N ALA A 203 8.35 -25.92 -19.11
CA ALA A 203 9.33 -25.83 -18.03
C ALA A 203 9.25 -27.03 -17.09
N GLU A 204 10.35 -27.28 -16.37
CA GLU A 204 10.47 -28.39 -15.44
C GLU A 204 9.88 -28.01 -14.07
N THR A 205 8.91 -28.79 -13.59
CA THR A 205 8.27 -28.62 -12.27
C THR A 205 9.23 -28.88 -11.11
N GLY A 206 8.96 -28.27 -9.98
CA GLY A 206 9.80 -28.40 -8.78
C GLY A 206 9.73 -29.77 -8.15
N GLU A 207 8.55 -30.34 -8.00
CA GLU A 207 8.31 -31.59 -7.28
C GLU A 207 8.61 -32.82 -8.15
N THR A 208 7.95 -32.94 -9.30
CA THR A 208 8.01 -34.15 -10.12
C THR A 208 9.16 -34.17 -11.14
N LYS A 209 9.76 -33.00 -11.41
CA LYS A 209 10.76 -32.82 -12.49
C LYS A 209 10.24 -33.15 -13.88
N GLU A 210 8.95 -33.08 -14.06
CA GLU A 210 8.32 -33.28 -15.34
C GLU A 210 8.33 -31.98 -16.14
N LEU A 211 8.48 -32.12 -17.45
CA LEU A 211 8.39 -31.02 -18.40
C LEU A 211 6.93 -30.83 -18.78
N VAL A 212 6.34 -29.72 -18.31
CA VAL A 212 4.92 -29.39 -18.53
C VAL A 212 4.77 -28.08 -19.29
N PRO A 213 3.71 -27.89 -20.08
CA PRO A 213 3.42 -26.62 -20.72
C PRO A 213 2.84 -25.66 -19.65
N VAL A 214 3.63 -24.69 -19.21
CA VAL A 214 3.24 -23.77 -18.12
C VAL A 214 2.79 -22.39 -18.60
N GLY A 215 2.99 -22.07 -19.88
CA GLY A 215 2.66 -20.75 -20.41
C GLY A 215 2.60 -20.69 -21.93
N VAL A 216 2.26 -19.52 -22.42
CA VAL A 216 2.27 -19.20 -23.85
C VAL A 216 3.16 -18.00 -24.11
N TYR A 217 3.96 -18.06 -25.18
CA TYR A 217 4.66 -16.90 -25.70
C TYR A 217 3.66 -15.87 -26.23
N VAL A 218 3.73 -14.65 -25.73
CA VAL A 218 2.81 -13.54 -26.08
C VAL A 218 3.54 -12.38 -26.74
N THR A 219 4.65 -12.65 -27.42
CA THR A 219 5.52 -11.67 -28.09
C THR A 219 4.78 -10.83 -29.11
N ASP A 220 3.80 -11.38 -29.80
CA ASP A 220 3.00 -10.72 -30.81
C ASP A 220 1.66 -10.18 -30.31
N ALA A 221 1.43 -10.18 -28.98
CA ALA A 221 0.21 -9.63 -28.40
C ALA A 221 0.11 -8.11 -28.64
N PRO A 222 -0.90 -7.66 -29.42
CA PRO A 222 -0.97 -6.26 -29.86
C PRO A 222 -0.97 -5.26 -28.71
N LYS A 223 -1.69 -5.55 -27.63
CA LYS A 223 -1.79 -4.61 -26.50
C LYS A 223 -0.53 -4.58 -25.63
N LEU A 224 0.17 -5.68 -25.46
CA LEU A 224 1.47 -5.66 -24.77
C LEU A 224 2.48 -4.82 -25.55
N ASN A 225 2.47 -4.95 -26.89
CA ASN A 225 3.33 -4.17 -27.79
C ASN A 225 2.91 -2.69 -27.84
N GLN A 226 1.60 -2.40 -27.86
CA GLN A 226 1.06 -1.05 -27.87
C GLN A 226 1.52 -0.24 -26.63
N TYR A 227 1.57 -0.88 -25.48
CA TYR A 227 1.94 -0.24 -24.22
C TYR A 227 3.41 -0.46 -23.83
N TYR A 228 4.22 -1.05 -24.73
CA TYR A 228 5.68 -1.19 -24.59
C TYR A 228 6.16 -1.89 -23.30
N TYR A 229 5.43 -2.87 -22.78
CA TYR A 229 5.88 -3.57 -21.58
C TYR A 229 7.15 -4.39 -21.81
N TYR A 230 7.26 -5.06 -22.97
CA TYR A 230 8.41 -5.90 -23.30
C TYR A 230 9.01 -5.47 -24.66
N VAL A 231 10.22 -4.94 -24.62
CA VAL A 231 10.95 -4.49 -25.81
C VAL A 231 12.13 -5.44 -26.04
N ASP A 232 12.22 -6.01 -27.24
CA ASP A 232 13.27 -6.95 -27.62
C ASP A 232 13.36 -8.21 -26.73
N MET A 233 12.21 -8.62 -26.17
CA MET A 233 12.07 -9.81 -25.32
C MET A 233 10.91 -10.68 -25.80
N GLU A 234 10.95 -11.96 -25.39
CA GLU A 234 9.87 -12.93 -25.66
C GLU A 234 9.12 -13.22 -24.35
N PRO A 235 8.11 -12.41 -24.00
CA PRO A 235 7.34 -12.62 -22.78
C PRO A 235 6.48 -13.88 -22.87
N ILE A 236 6.40 -14.56 -21.72
CA ILE A 236 5.59 -15.77 -21.53
C ILE A 236 4.50 -15.40 -20.51
N LEU A 237 3.24 -15.65 -20.85
CA LEU A 237 2.11 -15.50 -19.95
C LEU A 237 1.77 -16.85 -19.33
N THR A 238 1.59 -16.86 -18.02
CA THR A 238 1.31 -18.06 -17.23
C THR A 238 0.14 -17.83 -16.28
N PHE A 239 -0.49 -18.91 -15.81
CA PHE A 239 -1.61 -18.88 -14.86
C PHE A 239 -1.19 -19.45 -13.52
N VAL A 240 -1.62 -18.81 -12.45
CA VAL A 240 -1.24 -19.13 -11.07
C VAL A 240 -2.18 -20.17 -10.46
N VAL A 241 -1.62 -21.20 -9.80
CA VAL A 241 -2.38 -22.38 -9.30
C VAL A 241 -3.51 -22.01 -8.32
N ASN A 242 -3.31 -21.02 -7.48
CA ASN A 242 -4.27 -20.64 -6.43
C ASN A 242 -5.14 -19.43 -6.80
N SER A 243 -5.19 -19.06 -8.09
CA SER A 243 -5.99 -17.91 -8.52
C SER A 243 -7.46 -18.07 -8.14
N ASN A 244 -8.02 -17.05 -7.51
CA ASN A 244 -9.45 -16.95 -7.22
C ASN A 244 -10.26 -16.43 -8.41
N SER A 245 -9.60 -15.91 -9.46
CA SER A 245 -10.22 -15.24 -10.62
C SER A 245 -9.74 -15.78 -11.95
N MET A 246 -9.61 -17.12 -12.08
CA MET A 246 -9.11 -17.78 -13.27
C MET A 246 -9.88 -17.38 -14.55
N ASP A 247 -11.18 -17.16 -14.47
CA ASP A 247 -11.98 -16.70 -15.62
C ASP A 247 -11.51 -15.31 -16.12
N ASN A 248 -11.14 -14.41 -15.20
CA ASN A 248 -10.57 -13.10 -15.55
C ASN A 248 -9.14 -13.24 -16.08
N ALA A 249 -8.36 -14.19 -15.58
CA ALA A 249 -7.03 -14.50 -16.10
C ALA A 249 -7.08 -14.96 -17.57
N ILE A 250 -8.00 -15.87 -17.88
CA ILE A 250 -8.24 -16.35 -19.25
C ILE A 250 -8.77 -15.21 -20.13
N ALA A 251 -9.68 -14.39 -19.61
CA ALA A 251 -10.20 -13.23 -20.32
C ALA A 251 -9.10 -12.19 -20.61
N PHE A 252 -8.12 -12.04 -19.70
CA PHE A 252 -6.96 -11.17 -19.93
C PHE A 252 -6.09 -11.67 -21.08
N LEU A 253 -5.82 -12.98 -21.17
CA LEU A 253 -5.12 -13.54 -22.32
C LEU A 253 -5.86 -13.23 -23.64
N ARG A 254 -7.19 -13.36 -23.67
CA ARG A 254 -7.99 -12.98 -24.85
C ARG A 254 -7.87 -11.47 -25.13
N TYR A 255 -7.96 -10.65 -24.09
CA TYR A 255 -7.96 -9.20 -24.21
C TYR A 255 -6.67 -8.64 -24.82
N ILE A 256 -5.50 -9.17 -24.44
CA ILE A 256 -4.23 -8.67 -24.97
C ILE A 256 -4.07 -8.95 -26.49
N TYR A 257 -4.85 -9.88 -27.05
CA TYR A 257 -4.92 -10.17 -28.49
C TYR A 257 -6.06 -9.48 -29.23
N MET A 258 -6.86 -8.68 -28.55
CA MET A 258 -7.87 -7.83 -29.21
C MET A 258 -7.20 -6.62 -29.87
N GLU A 259 -7.66 -6.28 -31.11
CA GLU A 259 -7.25 -5.08 -31.83
C GLU A 259 -7.85 -3.79 -31.24
#